data_02d41825f01569394aa60e5f9b691ba8
#
_entry.id   02d41825f01569394aa60e5f9b691ba8
#
_cell.length_a   1.000
_cell.length_b   1.000
_cell.length_c   1.000
_cell.angle_alpha   90.00
_cell.angle_beta   90.00
_cell.angle_gamma   90.00
#
_symmetry.space_group_name_H-M   'P 1'
#
loop_
_entity.id
_entity.type
_entity.pdbx_description
1 polymer ?
#
loop_
_entity_poly.entity_id
_entity_poly.type
_entity_poly.pdbx_seq_one_letter_code
_entity_poly.pdbx_strand_id
1 'polypeptide(L)'
;KICYIINMNKPRYLPIGIQTFEKIRVDNAVYVDKTSFVESLVRNGKPYFLIRPRRFGKSLFLSNLRSYFEGRKDLFEGLAISKTETEWKQYPVFYFDFNVGDFTTEENFRASLGLKLDSYEKIYGPRNLNANSLADRFSDLLKSAHEKTGLQAVVLVDEYDKPLLNAIDDQNLVDAFRKILKTFYGVLKGEDAHIQFVFITGVTRFDKVSIFS
;
A
#
# COMPACT_ATOMS: atom_id res chain seq x y z
N LYS A 1 4.45 24.42 -21.84
CA LYS A 1 3.55 24.90 -20.76
C LYS A 1 2.14 24.67 -21.25
N ILE A 2 1.51 23.57 -20.85
CA ILE A 2 0.08 23.33 -21.07
C ILE A 2 -0.63 23.94 -19.86
N CYS A 3 -1.25 25.09 -20.08
CA CYS A 3 -2.10 25.74 -19.10
C CYS A 3 -3.42 24.94 -19.03
N TYR A 4 -3.64 24.15 -17.99
CA TYR A 4 -4.95 23.59 -17.70
C TYR A 4 -5.85 24.75 -17.22
N ILE A 5 -6.69 25.26 -18.10
CA ILE A 5 -7.80 26.13 -17.73
C ILE A 5 -8.80 25.23 -16.99
N ILE A 6 -8.77 25.28 -15.66
CA ILE A 6 -9.78 24.65 -14.81
C ILE A 6 -11.11 25.36 -15.09
N ASN A 7 -11.95 24.70 -15.87
CA ASN A 7 -13.30 25.19 -16.18
C ASN A 7 -14.17 24.99 -14.93
N MET A 8 -14.25 26.00 -14.08
CA MET A 8 -14.91 25.98 -12.76
C MET A 8 -16.43 25.77 -12.80
N ASN A 9 -17.06 25.64 -13.98
CA ASN A 9 -18.50 25.56 -14.16
C ASN A 9 -19.06 24.19 -14.59
N LYS A 10 -18.27 23.13 -14.64
CA LYS A 10 -18.86 21.79 -14.85
C LYS A 10 -19.30 21.18 -13.53
N PRO A 11 -20.54 20.68 -13.40
CA PRO A 11 -20.96 19.96 -12.21
C PRO A 11 -20.04 18.77 -11.99
N ARG A 12 -19.50 18.61 -10.76
CA ARG A 12 -18.68 17.47 -10.40
C ARG A 12 -19.53 16.21 -10.42
N TYR A 13 -19.03 15.15 -11.02
CA TYR A 13 -19.71 13.86 -11.02
C TYR A 13 -19.33 13.00 -9.82
N LEU A 14 -20.20 12.06 -9.45
CA LEU A 14 -19.92 11.10 -8.39
C LEU A 14 -18.94 10.02 -8.90
N PRO A 15 -17.85 9.70 -8.18
CA PRO A 15 -16.83 8.76 -8.61
C PRO A 15 -17.26 7.31 -8.41
N ILE A 16 -18.34 6.89 -9.08
CA ILE A 16 -18.88 5.52 -8.95
C ILE A 16 -17.86 4.53 -9.51
N GLY A 17 -17.42 3.58 -8.66
CA GLY A 17 -16.46 2.54 -9.03
C GLY A 17 -14.99 3.00 -9.10
N ILE A 18 -14.68 4.27 -8.82
CA ILE A 18 -13.31 4.78 -8.79
C ILE A 18 -12.71 4.52 -7.40
N GLN A 19 -11.57 3.81 -7.36
CA GLN A 19 -10.86 3.47 -6.14
C GLN A 19 -9.50 4.17 -6.02
N THR A 20 -9.13 4.98 -7.01
CA THR A 20 -7.84 5.66 -7.08
C THR A 20 -8.02 7.15 -6.79
N PHE A 21 -7.36 7.65 -5.75
CA PHE A 21 -7.41 9.04 -5.34
C PHE A 21 -6.95 10.00 -6.44
N GLU A 22 -5.82 9.68 -7.09
CA GLU A 22 -5.31 10.47 -8.21
C GLU A 22 -6.36 10.66 -9.30
N LYS A 23 -7.04 9.59 -9.71
CA LYS A 23 -8.08 9.67 -10.74
C LYS A 23 -9.24 10.59 -10.33
N ILE A 24 -9.68 10.49 -9.06
CA ILE A 24 -10.74 11.39 -8.54
C ILE A 24 -10.31 12.85 -8.63
N ARG A 25 -9.05 13.15 -8.30
CA ARG A 25 -8.52 14.51 -8.30
C ARG A 25 -8.32 15.06 -9.71
N VAL A 26 -7.70 14.28 -10.59
CA VAL A 26 -7.43 14.65 -11.98
C VAL A 26 -8.74 14.87 -12.75
N ASP A 27 -9.70 13.98 -12.57
CA ASP A 27 -11.01 14.06 -13.22
C ASP A 27 -11.95 15.11 -12.57
N ASN A 28 -11.51 15.80 -11.51
CA ASN A 28 -12.31 16.76 -10.74
C ASN A 28 -13.65 16.18 -10.27
N ALA A 29 -13.68 14.90 -9.89
CA ALA A 29 -14.86 14.26 -9.34
C ALA A 29 -15.12 14.70 -7.88
N VAL A 30 -16.31 14.41 -7.36
CA VAL A 30 -16.65 14.68 -5.96
C VAL A 30 -15.75 13.84 -5.03
N TYR A 31 -15.06 14.49 -4.12
CA TYR A 31 -14.26 13.84 -3.09
C TYR A 31 -14.69 14.29 -1.70
N VAL A 32 -14.99 13.33 -0.82
CA VAL A 32 -15.22 13.62 0.60
C VAL A 32 -13.87 13.66 1.29
N ASP A 33 -13.44 14.84 1.68
CA ASP A 33 -12.11 15.06 2.25
C ASP A 33 -11.94 14.35 3.60
N LYS A 34 -11.01 13.41 3.62
CA LYS A 34 -10.57 12.65 4.80
C LYS A 34 -9.08 12.83 5.07
N THR A 35 -8.45 13.84 4.45
CA THR A 35 -7.00 14.00 4.53
C THR A 35 -6.50 14.41 5.92
N SER A 36 -7.34 14.95 6.78
CA SER A 36 -7.03 15.17 8.20
C SER A 36 -6.68 13.87 8.95
N PHE A 37 -7.29 12.73 8.55
CA PHE A 37 -6.91 11.44 9.10
C PHE A 37 -5.51 10.99 8.65
N VAL A 38 -5.10 11.31 7.43
CA VAL A 38 -3.74 11.03 6.94
C VAL A 38 -2.71 11.69 7.85
N GLU A 39 -2.86 12.97 8.12
CA GLU A 39 -1.97 13.71 9.02
C GLU A 39 -1.90 13.08 10.41
N SER A 40 -3.06 12.74 10.99
CA SER A 40 -3.13 12.12 12.32
C SER A 40 -2.43 10.75 12.36
N LEU A 41 -2.58 9.92 11.32
CA LEU A 41 -1.96 8.60 11.23
C LEU A 41 -0.43 8.71 11.08
N VAL A 42 0.02 9.60 10.20
CA VAL A 42 1.45 9.80 9.94
C VAL A 42 2.19 10.29 11.18
N ARG A 43 1.62 11.23 11.94
CA ARG A 43 2.22 11.75 13.18
C ARG A 43 2.39 10.69 14.28
N ASN A 44 1.50 9.70 14.33
CA ASN A 44 1.54 8.67 15.37
C ASN A 44 2.52 7.51 15.08
N GLY A 45 2.98 7.35 13.84
CA GLY A 45 4.07 6.45 13.44
C GLY A 45 3.91 4.97 13.79
N LYS A 46 2.69 4.46 13.96
CA LYS A 46 2.41 3.06 14.33
C LYS A 46 1.97 2.27 13.11
N PRO A 47 2.17 0.94 13.08
CA PRO A 47 1.51 0.09 12.10
C PRO A 47 0.00 0.10 12.29
N TYR A 48 -0.75 0.28 11.20
CA TYR A 48 -2.20 0.37 11.21
C TYR A 48 -2.86 -0.77 10.45
N PHE A 49 -3.95 -1.28 11.01
CA PHE A 49 -4.87 -2.21 10.38
C PHE A 49 -6.25 -1.57 10.23
N LEU A 50 -6.73 -1.48 9.00
CA LEU A 50 -8.10 -1.05 8.71
C LEU A 50 -8.94 -2.22 8.21
N ILE A 51 -9.74 -2.79 9.10
CA ILE A 51 -10.67 -3.87 8.77
C ILE A 51 -12.06 -3.27 8.65
N ARG A 52 -12.63 -3.32 7.45
CA ARG A 52 -13.98 -2.84 7.12
C ARG A 52 -14.58 -3.71 6.02
N PRO A 53 -15.91 -3.84 5.95
CA PRO A 53 -16.59 -4.52 4.86
C PRO A 53 -16.18 -3.97 3.48
N ARG A 54 -16.50 -4.71 2.43
CA ARG A 54 -16.31 -4.23 1.05
C ARG A 54 -17.10 -2.94 0.82
N ARG A 55 -16.61 -2.07 -0.09
CA ARG A 55 -17.21 -0.77 -0.47
C ARG A 55 -17.18 0.32 0.61
N PHE A 56 -16.40 0.15 1.67
CA PHE A 56 -16.19 1.18 2.70
C PHE A 56 -15.01 2.12 2.42
N GLY A 57 -14.52 2.18 1.18
CA GLY A 57 -13.49 3.14 0.77
C GLY A 57 -12.08 2.83 1.25
N LYS A 58 -11.77 1.58 1.62
CA LYS A 58 -10.43 1.17 2.09
C LYS A 58 -9.35 1.44 1.04
N SER A 59 -9.53 0.91 -0.19
CA SER A 59 -8.59 1.07 -1.30
C SER A 59 -8.42 2.53 -1.70
N LEU A 60 -9.51 3.31 -1.70
CA LEU A 60 -9.44 4.75 -1.95
C LEU A 60 -8.60 5.47 -0.89
N PHE A 61 -8.80 5.14 0.39
CA PHE A 61 -8.02 5.74 1.47
C PHE A 61 -6.55 5.32 1.41
N LEU A 62 -6.28 4.06 1.07
CA LEU A 62 -4.92 3.57 0.85
C LEU A 62 -4.24 4.25 -0.34
N SER A 63 -4.97 4.47 -1.43
CA SER A 63 -4.50 5.24 -2.58
C SER A 63 -4.20 6.71 -2.24
N ASN A 64 -4.97 7.31 -1.31
CA ASN A 64 -4.69 8.64 -0.78
C ASN A 64 -3.38 8.66 0.03
N LEU A 65 -3.18 7.70 0.94
CA LEU A 65 -1.92 7.53 1.69
C LEU A 65 -0.73 7.35 0.73
N ARG A 66 -0.90 6.53 -0.31
CA ARG A 66 0.12 6.33 -1.34
C ARG A 66 0.51 7.66 -2.00
N SER A 67 -0.45 8.42 -2.49
CA SER A 67 -0.20 9.72 -3.13
C SER A 67 0.47 10.71 -2.17
N TYR A 68 0.12 10.69 -0.89
CA TYR A 68 0.75 11.51 0.14
C TYR A 68 2.24 11.16 0.30
N PHE A 69 2.56 9.89 0.49
CA PHE A 69 3.94 9.45 0.68
C PHE A 69 4.78 9.49 -0.60
N GLU A 70 4.16 9.48 -1.77
CA GLU A 70 4.81 9.75 -3.06
C GLU A 70 5.07 11.25 -3.28
N GLY A 71 4.71 12.14 -2.33
CA GLY A 71 4.95 13.58 -2.39
C GLY A 71 4.10 14.32 -3.43
N ARG A 72 2.94 13.75 -3.84
CA ARG A 72 2.05 14.29 -4.88
C ARG A 72 1.22 15.47 -4.34
N LYS A 73 1.90 16.55 -3.94
CA LYS A 73 1.28 17.79 -3.44
C LYS A 73 0.16 18.32 -4.34
N ASP A 74 0.34 18.18 -5.65
CA ASP A 74 -0.61 18.62 -6.68
C ASP A 74 -2.01 18.03 -6.49
N LEU A 75 -2.11 16.79 -5.99
CA LEU A 75 -3.38 16.12 -5.77
C LEU A 75 -4.11 16.59 -4.50
N PHE A 76 -3.42 17.25 -3.60
CA PHE A 76 -3.97 17.66 -2.29
C PHE A 76 -4.38 19.15 -2.24
N GLU A 77 -4.23 19.88 -3.31
CA GLU A 77 -4.62 21.30 -3.36
C GLU A 77 -6.10 21.49 -2.96
N GLY A 78 -6.32 22.42 -2.01
CA GLY A 78 -7.65 22.72 -1.49
C GLY A 78 -8.23 21.70 -0.49
N LEU A 79 -7.49 20.65 -0.13
CA LEU A 79 -7.87 19.70 0.91
C LEU A 79 -7.31 20.08 2.29
N ALA A 80 -7.86 19.51 3.36
CA ALA A 80 -7.51 19.87 4.74
C ALA A 80 -6.00 19.77 5.02
N ILE A 81 -5.35 18.69 4.59
CA ILE A 81 -3.93 18.44 4.83
C ILE A 81 -3.02 19.48 4.14
N SER A 82 -3.46 20.09 3.05
CA SER A 82 -2.65 21.11 2.35
C SER A 82 -2.42 22.38 3.17
N LYS A 83 -3.17 22.56 4.26
CA LYS A 83 -3.03 23.71 5.17
C LYS A 83 -1.97 23.49 6.24
N THR A 84 -1.63 22.25 6.53
CA THR A 84 -0.75 21.85 7.64
C THR A 84 0.53 21.17 7.18
N GLU A 85 0.48 20.44 6.05
CA GLU A 85 1.65 19.76 5.48
C GLU A 85 2.45 20.73 4.60
N THR A 86 3.73 20.86 4.90
CA THR A 86 4.63 21.80 4.20
C THR A 86 5.77 21.11 3.46
N GLU A 87 6.21 19.93 3.91
CA GLU A 87 7.43 19.30 3.42
C GLU A 87 7.20 18.44 2.18
N TRP A 88 6.08 17.72 2.11
CA TRP A 88 5.71 16.83 0.99
C TRP A 88 6.87 15.93 0.55
N LYS A 89 7.47 15.23 1.51
CA LYS A 89 8.58 14.32 1.25
C LYS A 89 8.16 13.17 0.35
N GLN A 90 9.05 12.77 -0.55
CA GLN A 90 8.86 11.64 -1.43
C GLN A 90 9.54 10.40 -0.84
N TYR A 91 8.76 9.56 -0.19
CA TYR A 91 9.23 8.32 0.42
C TYR A 91 9.30 7.16 -0.59
N PRO A 92 10.15 6.14 -0.38
CA PRO A 92 10.04 4.88 -1.10
C PRO A 92 8.78 4.14 -0.64
N VAL A 93 7.79 3.98 -1.54
CA VAL A 93 6.50 3.35 -1.25
C VAL A 93 6.43 1.95 -1.85
N PHE A 94 6.25 0.95 -1.00
CA PHE A 94 5.97 -0.43 -1.36
C PHE A 94 4.46 -0.69 -1.24
N TYR A 95 3.78 -0.78 -2.38
CA TYR A 95 2.33 -0.99 -2.45
C TYR A 95 2.02 -2.40 -2.93
N PHE A 96 1.42 -3.21 -2.07
CA PHE A 96 0.98 -4.57 -2.37
C PHE A 96 -0.55 -4.62 -2.45
N ASP A 97 -1.08 -4.76 -3.64
CA ASP A 97 -2.51 -4.93 -3.89
C ASP A 97 -2.82 -6.40 -4.17
N PHE A 98 -3.50 -7.05 -3.24
CA PHE A 98 -3.95 -8.44 -3.36
C PHE A 98 -5.31 -8.58 -4.07
N ASN A 99 -5.90 -7.50 -4.59
CA ASN A 99 -7.01 -7.62 -5.53
C ASN A 99 -6.55 -8.16 -6.88
N VAL A 100 -5.27 -7.98 -7.21
CA VAL A 100 -4.65 -8.37 -8.48
C VAL A 100 -3.60 -9.44 -8.20
N GLY A 101 -3.81 -10.63 -8.74
CA GLY A 101 -2.89 -11.75 -8.62
C GLY A 101 -3.59 -13.08 -8.87
N ASP A 102 -2.80 -14.11 -9.13
CA ASP A 102 -3.30 -15.48 -9.23
C ASP A 102 -3.06 -16.19 -7.87
N PHE A 103 -4.16 -16.55 -7.22
CA PHE A 103 -4.19 -17.23 -5.92
C PHE A 103 -4.82 -18.62 -6.05
N THR A 104 -4.66 -19.29 -7.18
CA THR A 104 -5.19 -20.63 -7.42
C THR A 104 -4.29 -21.73 -6.86
N THR A 105 -2.98 -21.47 -6.77
CA THR A 105 -1.98 -22.40 -6.20
C THR A 105 -0.96 -21.63 -5.36
N GLU A 106 -0.22 -22.36 -4.52
CA GLU A 106 0.91 -21.80 -3.76
C GLU A 106 1.98 -21.21 -4.69
N GLU A 107 2.29 -21.90 -5.78
CA GLU A 107 3.29 -21.49 -6.75
C GLU A 107 2.89 -20.15 -7.43
N ASN A 108 1.65 -20.03 -7.87
CA ASN A 108 1.12 -18.83 -8.49
C ASN A 108 1.11 -17.65 -7.52
N PHE A 109 0.79 -17.90 -6.25
CA PHE A 109 0.86 -16.85 -5.24
C PHE A 109 2.29 -16.37 -5.01
N ARG A 110 3.26 -17.29 -4.90
CA ARG A 110 4.68 -16.94 -4.79
C ARG A 110 5.17 -16.17 -6.01
N ALA A 111 4.80 -16.60 -7.22
CA ALA A 111 5.12 -15.91 -8.46
C ALA A 111 4.55 -14.48 -8.50
N SER A 112 3.29 -14.31 -8.09
CA SER A 112 2.63 -12.99 -8.03
C SER A 112 3.36 -12.03 -7.08
N LEU A 113 3.77 -12.51 -5.90
CA LEU A 113 4.61 -11.72 -4.97
C LEU A 113 5.99 -11.44 -5.56
N GLY A 114 6.61 -12.44 -6.19
CA GLY A 114 7.91 -12.31 -6.85
C GLY A 114 7.92 -11.21 -7.90
N LEU A 115 6.93 -11.17 -8.78
CA LEU A 115 6.78 -10.13 -9.81
C LEU A 115 6.66 -8.72 -9.22
N LYS A 116 5.98 -8.59 -8.06
CA LYS A 116 5.92 -7.30 -7.34
C LYS A 116 7.31 -6.89 -6.85
N LEU A 117 8.05 -7.81 -6.25
CA LEU A 117 9.41 -7.52 -5.79
C LEU A 117 10.34 -7.19 -6.95
N ASP A 118 10.26 -7.93 -8.08
CA ASP A 118 11.03 -7.64 -9.29
C ASP A 118 10.84 -6.18 -9.77
N SER A 119 9.61 -5.66 -9.66
CA SER A 119 9.32 -4.29 -10.04
C SER A 119 10.02 -3.26 -9.15
N TYR A 120 10.13 -3.53 -7.85
CA TYR A 120 10.84 -2.68 -6.90
C TYR A 120 12.36 -2.84 -6.98
N GLU A 121 12.85 -4.04 -7.26
CA GLU A 121 14.29 -4.29 -7.50
C GLU A 121 14.82 -3.48 -8.68
N LYS A 122 14.02 -3.26 -9.72
CA LYS A 122 14.38 -2.37 -10.85
C LYS A 122 14.53 -0.91 -10.42
N ILE A 123 13.80 -0.49 -9.38
CA ILE A 123 13.81 0.90 -8.89
C ILE A 123 14.92 1.12 -7.87
N TYR A 124 15.02 0.22 -6.88
CA TYR A 124 15.85 0.46 -5.69
C TYR A 124 17.20 -0.24 -5.72
N GLY A 125 17.41 -1.22 -6.57
CA GLY A 125 18.69 -1.87 -6.73
C GLY A 125 18.58 -3.33 -7.14
N PRO A 126 19.71 -3.92 -7.58
CA PRO A 126 19.75 -5.29 -8.01
C PRO A 126 19.46 -6.22 -6.83
N ARG A 127 18.79 -7.32 -7.15
CA ARG A 127 18.57 -8.43 -6.21
C ARG A 127 19.89 -8.89 -5.61
N ASN A 128 19.94 -9.01 -4.30
CA ASN A 128 20.98 -9.77 -3.64
C ASN A 128 20.90 -11.24 -4.10
N LEU A 129 21.95 -11.72 -4.76
CA LEU A 129 22.00 -13.09 -5.32
C LEU A 129 21.91 -14.17 -4.26
N ASN A 130 22.14 -13.83 -2.99
CA ASN A 130 22.01 -14.72 -1.83
C ASN A 130 20.60 -14.71 -1.21
N ALA A 131 19.70 -13.83 -1.67
CA ALA A 131 18.33 -13.79 -1.21
C ALA A 131 17.53 -14.96 -1.82
N ASN A 132 17.32 -16.01 -1.01
CA ASN A 132 16.69 -17.25 -1.48
C ASN A 132 15.18 -17.29 -1.29
N SER A 133 14.62 -16.42 -0.46
CA SER A 133 13.18 -16.36 -0.19
C SER A 133 12.57 -15.00 -0.54
N LEU A 134 11.25 -14.95 -0.69
CA LEU A 134 10.53 -13.69 -0.89
C LEU A 134 10.70 -12.73 0.29
N ALA A 135 10.84 -13.28 1.49
CA ALA A 135 11.07 -12.47 2.70
C ALA A 135 12.47 -11.84 2.68
N ASP A 136 13.51 -12.60 2.32
CA ASP A 136 14.88 -12.09 2.22
C ASP A 136 14.95 -10.99 1.15
N ARG A 137 14.33 -11.21 -0.01
CA ARG A 137 14.24 -10.21 -1.07
C ARG A 137 13.56 -8.93 -0.61
N PHE A 138 12.46 -9.05 0.14
CA PHE A 138 11.74 -7.90 0.65
C PHE A 138 12.53 -7.16 1.73
N SER A 139 13.21 -7.88 2.64
CA SER A 139 14.12 -7.29 3.61
C SER A 139 15.24 -6.48 2.94
N ASP A 140 15.91 -7.07 1.94
CA ASP A 140 16.97 -6.39 1.18
C ASP A 140 16.45 -5.15 0.44
N LEU A 141 15.24 -5.22 -0.11
CA LEU A 141 14.61 -4.09 -0.78
C LEU A 141 14.33 -2.91 0.17
N LEU A 142 13.87 -3.17 1.39
CA LEU A 142 13.64 -2.12 2.39
C LEU A 142 14.95 -1.40 2.74
N LYS A 143 16.03 -2.16 2.93
CA LYS A 143 17.38 -1.61 3.20
C LYS A 143 17.89 -0.79 2.02
N SER A 144 17.87 -1.38 0.82
CA SER A 144 18.34 -0.71 -0.40
C SER A 144 17.56 0.57 -0.71
N ALA A 145 16.25 0.57 -0.50
CA ALA A 145 15.42 1.74 -0.68
C ALA A 145 15.79 2.86 0.32
N HIS A 146 15.98 2.50 1.59
CA HIS A 146 16.40 3.43 2.62
C HIS A 146 17.79 4.01 2.32
N GLU A 147 18.77 3.18 1.97
CA GLU A 147 20.13 3.62 1.63
C GLU A 147 20.12 4.54 0.38
N LYS A 148 19.35 4.19 -0.64
CA LYS A 148 19.29 4.94 -1.90
C LYS A 148 18.61 6.29 -1.76
N THR A 149 17.57 6.39 -0.94
CA THR A 149 16.75 7.60 -0.83
C THR A 149 17.07 8.46 0.40
N GLY A 150 17.77 7.89 1.39
CA GLY A 150 17.96 8.52 2.71
C GLY A 150 16.69 8.58 3.55
N LEU A 151 15.58 7.97 3.09
CA LEU A 151 14.28 7.96 3.76
C LEU A 151 13.82 6.51 4.00
N GLN A 152 13.28 6.28 5.20
CA GLN A 152 12.68 4.99 5.54
C GLN A 152 11.49 4.66 4.63
N ALA A 153 11.27 3.38 4.38
CA ALA A 153 10.24 2.90 3.47
C ALA A 153 8.82 3.01 4.05
N VAL A 154 7.86 3.18 3.18
CA VAL A 154 6.43 3.09 3.49
C VAL A 154 5.86 1.82 2.89
N VAL A 155 5.16 1.01 3.70
CA VAL A 155 4.56 -0.25 3.25
C VAL A 155 3.05 -0.15 3.33
N LEU A 156 2.39 -0.27 2.19
CA LEU A 156 0.94 -0.20 2.04
C LEU A 156 0.43 -1.52 1.47
N VAL A 157 -0.53 -2.15 2.14
CA VAL A 157 -1.09 -3.44 1.72
C VAL A 157 -2.61 -3.34 1.60
N ASP A 158 -3.14 -3.60 0.41
CA ASP A 158 -4.58 -3.64 0.17
C ASP A 158 -5.09 -5.08 0.10
N GLU A 159 -6.20 -5.35 0.81
CA GLU A 159 -6.89 -6.64 0.89
C GLU A 159 -5.95 -7.82 1.25
N TYR A 160 -5.18 -7.67 2.35
CA TYR A 160 -4.20 -8.65 2.82
C TYR A 160 -4.77 -10.07 2.96
N ASP A 161 -6.06 -10.19 3.22
CA ASP A 161 -6.79 -11.43 3.47
C ASP A 161 -7.37 -12.07 2.20
N LYS A 162 -7.27 -11.42 1.05
CA LYS A 162 -7.83 -11.89 -0.21
C LYS A 162 -7.32 -13.26 -0.65
N PRO A 163 -6.00 -13.58 -0.58
CA PRO A 163 -5.52 -14.92 -0.92
C PRO A 163 -6.16 -16.00 -0.06
N LEU A 164 -6.30 -15.76 1.25
CA LEU A 164 -6.90 -16.71 2.20
C LEU A 164 -8.40 -16.88 1.95
N LEU A 165 -9.11 -15.80 1.61
CA LEU A 165 -10.53 -15.85 1.27
C LEU A 165 -10.78 -16.60 -0.05
N ASN A 166 -9.89 -16.48 -1.03
CA ASN A 166 -10.01 -17.22 -2.28
C ASN A 166 -9.77 -18.72 -2.11
N ALA A 167 -8.96 -19.12 -1.14
CA ALA A 167 -8.61 -20.51 -0.84
C ALA A 167 -9.49 -21.14 0.25
N ILE A 168 -10.57 -20.47 0.69
CA ILE A 168 -11.30 -20.83 1.94
C ILE A 168 -11.84 -22.25 1.96
N ASP A 169 -12.15 -22.83 0.79
CA ASP A 169 -12.67 -24.17 0.64
C ASP A 169 -11.56 -25.27 0.58
N ASP A 170 -10.28 -24.85 0.52
CA ASP A 170 -9.10 -25.75 0.53
C ASP A 170 -8.19 -25.42 1.72
N GLN A 171 -8.33 -26.20 2.79
CA GLN A 171 -7.57 -25.99 4.03
C GLN A 171 -6.06 -26.08 3.83
N ASN A 172 -5.58 -26.96 2.95
CA ASN A 172 -4.13 -27.10 2.68
C ASN A 172 -3.59 -25.83 2.02
N LEU A 173 -4.34 -25.31 1.07
CA LEU A 173 -3.98 -24.06 0.37
C LEU A 173 -4.04 -22.84 1.31
N VAL A 174 -5.06 -22.78 2.17
CA VAL A 174 -5.14 -21.74 3.23
C VAL A 174 -3.92 -21.77 4.14
N ASP A 175 -3.49 -22.95 4.57
CA ASP A 175 -2.34 -23.10 5.47
C ASP A 175 -1.02 -22.74 4.76
N ALA A 176 -0.87 -23.11 3.48
CA ALA A 176 0.27 -22.70 2.66
C ALA A 176 0.32 -21.17 2.50
N PHE A 177 -0.78 -20.53 2.15
CA PHE A 177 -0.86 -19.06 2.00
C PHE A 177 -0.61 -18.34 3.33
N ARG A 178 -1.16 -18.85 4.42
CA ARG A 178 -0.91 -18.31 5.77
C ARG A 178 0.58 -18.35 6.11
N LYS A 179 1.28 -19.43 5.79
CA LYS A 179 2.72 -19.56 6.00
C LYS A 179 3.52 -18.53 5.19
N ILE A 180 3.16 -18.35 3.92
CA ILE A 180 3.81 -17.35 3.05
C ILE A 180 3.60 -15.95 3.62
N LEU A 181 2.35 -15.57 3.92
CA LEU A 181 2.00 -14.25 4.44
C LEU A 181 2.67 -13.98 5.80
N LYS A 182 2.68 -14.97 6.70
CA LYS A 182 3.35 -14.85 8.01
C LYS A 182 4.84 -14.56 7.85
N THR A 183 5.52 -15.29 6.95
CA THR A 183 6.95 -15.08 6.70
C THR A 183 7.20 -13.72 6.04
N PHE A 184 6.39 -13.36 5.04
CA PHE A 184 6.52 -12.10 4.30
C PHE A 184 6.28 -10.90 5.21
N TYR A 185 5.21 -10.90 6.00
CA TYR A 185 4.94 -9.80 6.93
C TYR A 185 5.85 -9.81 8.17
N GLY A 186 6.47 -10.95 8.50
CA GLY A 186 7.47 -11.02 9.55
C GLY A 186 8.64 -10.05 9.33
N VAL A 187 8.94 -9.76 8.05
CA VAL A 187 9.94 -8.77 7.65
C VAL A 187 9.62 -7.38 8.20
N LEU A 188 8.33 -6.99 8.25
CA LEU A 188 7.92 -5.66 8.73
C LEU A 188 8.28 -5.43 10.21
N LYS A 189 8.40 -6.51 10.99
CA LYS A 189 8.81 -6.44 12.40
C LYS A 189 10.34 -6.46 12.54
N GLY A 190 11.01 -7.23 11.68
CA GLY A 190 12.48 -7.35 11.72
C GLY A 190 13.23 -6.15 11.15
N GLU A 191 12.59 -5.41 10.24
CA GLU A 191 13.19 -4.28 9.52
C GLU A 191 12.59 -2.92 9.93
N ASP A 192 12.14 -2.79 11.18
CA ASP A 192 11.52 -1.57 11.71
C ASP A 192 12.42 -0.33 11.58
N ALA A 193 13.74 -0.51 11.69
CA ALA A 193 14.72 0.56 11.47
C ALA A 193 14.70 1.15 10.04
N HIS A 194 14.14 0.42 9.06
CA HIS A 194 14.07 0.82 7.66
C HIS A 194 12.64 1.20 7.24
N ILE A 195 11.68 1.19 8.17
CA ILE A 195 10.26 1.41 7.89
C ILE A 195 9.73 2.64 8.63
N GLN A 196 9.23 3.61 7.89
CA GLN A 196 8.58 4.82 8.40
C GLN A 196 7.11 4.57 8.78
N PHE A 197 6.40 3.80 7.96
CA PHE A 197 4.96 3.67 8.09
C PHE A 197 4.46 2.36 7.47
N VAL A 198 3.48 1.74 8.13
CA VAL A 198 2.80 0.53 7.62
C VAL A 198 1.30 0.72 7.72
N PHE A 199 0.59 0.46 6.62
CA PHE A 199 -0.87 0.46 6.62
C PHE A 199 -1.41 -0.75 5.84
N ILE A 200 -2.23 -1.55 6.49
CA ILE A 200 -2.77 -2.80 5.95
C ILE A 200 -4.29 -2.74 5.97
N THR A 201 -4.93 -3.09 4.86
CA THR A 201 -6.38 -3.18 4.77
C THR A 201 -6.85 -4.61 4.53
N GLY A 202 -8.06 -4.91 5.02
CA GLY A 202 -8.72 -6.20 4.81
C GLY A 202 -10.21 -6.16 5.12
N VAL A 203 -10.86 -7.28 4.90
CA VAL A 203 -12.29 -7.48 5.18
C VAL A 203 -12.49 -8.29 6.46
N THR A 204 -11.61 -9.27 6.70
CA THR A 204 -11.67 -10.19 7.83
C THR A 204 -10.46 -10.02 8.74
N ARG A 205 -10.62 -10.39 10.01
CA ARG A 205 -9.52 -10.49 10.96
C ARG A 205 -9.10 -11.96 11.06
N PHE A 206 -7.98 -12.30 10.44
CA PHE A 206 -7.38 -13.62 10.65
C PHE A 206 -6.45 -13.57 11.86
N ASP A 207 -6.97 -13.92 13.04
CA ASP A 207 -6.22 -13.88 14.30
C ASP A 207 -4.94 -14.74 14.32
N LYS A 208 -4.86 -15.71 13.41
CA LYS A 208 -3.70 -16.61 13.28
C LYS A 208 -2.61 -16.15 12.32
N VAL A 209 -2.82 -15.05 11.59
CA VAL A 209 -1.76 -14.33 10.90
C VAL A 209 -1.24 -13.29 11.89
N SER A 210 -0.52 -13.74 12.92
CA SER A 210 0.07 -12.84 13.91
C SER A 210 1.20 -12.05 13.27
N ILE A 211 0.82 -10.98 12.59
CA ILE A 211 1.75 -10.10 11.88
C ILE A 211 2.52 -9.23 12.88
N PHE A 212 1.92 -8.96 14.04
CA PHE A 212 2.46 -8.06 15.07
C PHE A 212 2.33 -8.59 16.51
N SER A 213 2.21 -9.89 16.71
CA SER A 213 2.29 -10.50 18.06
C SER A 213 3.70 -10.94 18.38
#